data_d5d13d5e13d9193133451223aad1c643
#
_entry.id   d5d13d5e13d9193133451223aad1c643
#
_cell.length_a   1.000
_cell.length_b   1.000
_cell.length_c   1.000
_cell.angle_alpha   90.00
_cell.angle_beta   90.00
_cell.angle_gamma   90.00
#
_symmetry.space_group_name_H-M   'P 1'
#
loop_
_entity.id
_entity.type
_entity.pdbx_description
1 polymer ?
#
loop_
_entity_poly.entity_id
_entity_poly.type
_entity_poly.pdbx_seq_one_letter_code
_entity_poly.pdbx_strand_id
1 'polypeptide(L)' 'MQANSSAITDIQYDARASRLWVGFQSGERNGYEAVPAHVHQGLIEAVSTGAFFARHVRDRYPFVRLDGDA' A
#
# COMPACT_ATOMS: atom_id res chain seq x y z
N MET A 1 20.77 -4.61 -3.70
CA MET A 1 20.31 -4.43 -3.48
C MET A 1 19.32 -4.32 -3.11
N GLN A 2 18.77 -4.26 -2.90
CA GLN A 2 17.87 -4.19 -2.71
C GLN A 2 17.15 -3.73 -2.19
N ALA A 3 17.02 -3.93 -1.92
CA ALA A 3 16.27 -3.28 -1.21
C ALA A 3 15.01 -2.60 -1.41
N ASN A 4 14.42 -2.66 -2.26
CA ASN A 4 13.25 -1.96 -2.54
C ASN A 4 12.06 -2.38 -1.79
N SER A 5 11.98 -3.56 -1.37
CA SER A 5 10.82 -4.01 -0.64
C SER A 5 10.69 -3.32 0.70
N SER A 6 11.74 -2.75 1.20
CA SER A 6 11.66 -2.08 2.49
C SER A 6 11.17 -0.66 2.39
N ALA A 7 10.77 -0.21 1.24
CA ALA A 7 10.22 1.12 1.12
C ALA A 7 8.90 1.27 1.87
N ILE A 8 8.16 0.18 2.04
CA ILE A 8 6.87 0.22 2.74
C ILE A 8 7.11 -0.04 4.22
N THR A 9 6.65 0.89 5.06
CA THR A 9 6.85 0.77 6.50
C THR A 9 5.54 0.56 7.26
N ASP A 10 4.39 0.80 6.64
CA ASP A 10 3.13 0.72 7.34
C ASP A 10 2.01 0.41 6.37
N ILE A 11 1.08 -0.44 6.79
CA ILE A 11 -0.08 -0.82 6.00
C ILE A 11 -1.29 -0.85 6.92
N GLN A 12 -2.37 -0.18 6.52
CA GLN A 12 -3.63 -0.23 7.23
C GLN A 12 -4.75 -0.43 6.23
N TYR A 13 -5.80 -1.09 6.63
CA TYR A 13 -6.89 -1.39 5.73
C TYR A 13 -8.23 -1.22 6.44
N ASP A 14 -9.16 -0.55 5.78
CA ASP A 14 -10.52 -0.39 6.26
C ASP A 14 -11.44 -1.19 5.34
N ALA A 15 -11.88 -2.34 5.82
CA ALA A 15 -12.72 -3.23 5.01
C ALA A 15 -14.06 -2.61 4.66
N ARG A 16 -14.57 -1.74 5.52
CA ARG A 16 -15.87 -1.13 5.26
C ARG A 16 -15.80 -0.16 4.10
N ALA A 17 -14.70 0.57 3.99
CA ALA A 17 -14.51 1.53 2.92
C ALA A 17 -13.74 0.96 1.74
N SER A 18 -13.23 -0.25 1.87
CA SER A 18 -12.35 -0.86 0.87
C SER A 18 -11.15 0.04 0.59
N ARG A 19 -10.63 0.68 1.64
CA ARG A 19 -9.54 1.63 1.50
C ARG A 19 -8.29 1.10 2.15
N LEU A 20 -7.19 1.18 1.42
CA LEU A 20 -5.90 0.71 1.86
C LEU A 20 -4.95 1.88 2.02
N TRP A 21 -4.37 2.03 3.21
CA TRP A 21 -3.35 3.06 3.44
C TRP A 21 -1.98 2.42 3.47
N VAL A 22 -1.04 3.03 2.75
CA VAL A 22 0.33 2.54 2.69
C VAL A 22 1.27 3.68 3.03
N GLY A 23 2.14 3.45 4.01
CA GLY A 23 3.16 4.41 4.38
C GLY A 23 4.52 3.95 3.90
N PHE A 24 5.36 4.89 3.51
CA PHE A 24 6.67 4.62 2.93
C PHE A 24 7.78 5.20 3.79
N GLN A 25 8.98 4.68 3.62
CA GLN A 25 10.14 5.16 4.36
C GLN A 25 10.39 6.64 4.17
N SER A 26 10.02 7.16 3.02
CA SER A 26 10.19 8.58 2.75
C SER A 26 9.28 9.47 3.58
N GLY A 27 8.30 8.87 4.24
CA GLY A 27 7.28 9.64 4.95
C GLY A 27 6.02 9.83 4.15
N GLU A 28 6.05 9.48 2.90
CA GLU A 28 4.88 9.58 2.05
C GLU A 28 3.83 8.55 2.45
N ARG A 29 2.56 8.94 2.38
CA ARG A 29 1.46 8.04 2.67
C ARG A 29 0.43 8.18 1.57
N ASN A 30 -0.10 7.05 1.12
CA ASN A 30 -1.12 7.04 0.07
C ASN A 30 -2.32 6.24 0.55
N GLY A 31 -3.51 6.69 0.18
CA GLY A 31 -4.74 5.94 0.41
C GLY A 31 -5.27 5.44 -0.92
N TYR A 32 -5.41 4.12 -1.06
CA TYR A 32 -5.89 3.50 -2.28
C TYR A 32 -7.35 3.12 -2.12
N GLU A 33 -8.15 3.43 -3.12
CA GLU A 33 -9.60 3.26 -3.07
C GLU A 33 -10.04 1.98 -3.76
N ALA A 34 -11.17 1.45 -3.30
CA ALA A 34 -11.80 0.28 -3.93
C ALA A 34 -10.90 -0.95 -3.96
N VAL A 35 -10.11 -1.14 -2.91
CA VAL A 35 -9.20 -2.27 -2.81
C VAL A 35 -9.92 -3.42 -2.12
N PRO A 36 -10.10 -4.58 -2.79
CA PRO A 36 -10.77 -5.70 -2.14
C PRO A 36 -9.96 -6.29 -1.01
N ALA A 37 -10.65 -6.94 -0.07
CA ALA A 37 -9.98 -7.50 1.09
C ALA A 37 -8.92 -8.52 0.71
N HIS A 38 -9.14 -9.30 -0.36
CA HIS A 38 -8.16 -10.32 -0.73
C HIS A 38 -6.85 -9.71 -1.21
N VAL A 39 -6.88 -8.49 -1.72
CA VAL A 39 -5.65 -7.80 -2.13
C VAL A 39 -4.87 -7.39 -0.88
N HIS A 40 -5.55 -6.86 0.12
CA HIS A 40 -4.90 -6.53 1.38
C HIS A 40 -4.29 -7.79 2.02
N GLN A 41 -5.05 -8.88 2.01
CA GLN A 41 -4.56 -10.12 2.58
C GLN A 41 -3.31 -10.62 1.86
N GLY A 42 -3.33 -10.58 0.53
CA GLY A 42 -2.16 -10.97 -0.25
C GLY A 42 -0.95 -10.10 0.03
N LEU A 43 -1.20 -8.82 0.25
CA LEU A 43 -0.13 -7.87 0.52
C LEU A 43 0.59 -8.20 1.83
N ILE A 44 -0.18 -8.48 2.90
CA ILE A 44 0.45 -8.75 4.19
C ILE A 44 1.05 -10.15 4.25
N GLU A 45 0.64 -11.05 3.39
CA GLU A 45 1.20 -12.41 3.35
C GLU A 45 2.33 -12.57 2.35
N ALA A 46 2.60 -11.55 1.56
CA ALA A 46 3.59 -11.67 0.48
C ALA A 46 4.99 -11.83 1.05
N VAL A 47 5.79 -12.61 0.36
CA VAL A 47 7.19 -12.74 0.72
C VAL A 47 7.88 -11.40 0.56
N SER A 48 7.54 -10.69 -0.50
CA SER A 48 8.03 -9.34 -0.71
C SER A 48 6.85 -8.40 -0.83
N THR A 49 6.60 -7.64 0.23
CA THR A 49 5.50 -6.70 0.26
C THR A 49 5.63 -5.64 -0.85
N GLY A 50 6.86 -5.16 -1.05
CA GLY A 50 7.07 -4.15 -2.07
C GLY A 50 6.80 -4.65 -3.48
N ALA A 51 7.20 -5.90 -3.76
CA ALA A 51 6.95 -6.45 -5.08
C ALA A 51 5.46 -6.71 -5.32
N PHE A 52 4.77 -7.20 -4.29
CA PHE A 52 3.34 -7.41 -4.41
C PHE A 52 2.62 -6.09 -4.63
N PHE A 53 2.99 -5.07 -3.87
CA PHE A 53 2.39 -3.76 -4.00
C PHE A 53 2.59 -3.21 -5.42
N ALA A 54 3.80 -3.30 -5.94
CA ALA A 54 4.11 -2.76 -7.26
C ALA A 54 3.33 -3.48 -8.34
N ARG A 55 3.08 -4.78 -8.16
CA ARG A 55 2.39 -5.58 -9.15
C ARG A 55 0.89 -5.49 -9.08
N HIS A 56 0.33 -5.42 -7.88
CA HIS A 56 -1.10 -5.64 -7.69
C HIS A 56 -1.84 -4.43 -7.15
N VAL A 57 -1.14 -3.39 -6.71
CA VAL A 57 -1.80 -2.23 -6.10
C VAL A 57 -1.46 -0.93 -6.80
N ARG A 58 -0.18 -0.68 -7.02
CA ARG A 58 0.29 0.65 -7.38
C ARG A 58 -0.40 1.25 -8.60
N ASP A 59 -0.54 0.51 -9.66
CA ASP A 59 -1.15 1.01 -10.89
C ASP A 59 -2.50 0.41 -11.17
N ARG A 60 -3.12 -0.19 -10.14
CA ARG A 60 -4.39 -0.88 -10.31
C ARG A 60 -5.56 -0.16 -9.68
N TYR A 61 -5.31 0.72 -8.72
CA TYR A 61 -6.37 1.38 -7.97
C TYR A 61 -6.09 2.86 -7.89
N PRO A 62 -7.15 3.69 -7.89
CA PRO A 62 -6.95 5.13 -7.71
C PRO A 62 -6.48 5.41 -6.29
N PHE A 63 -5.73 6.49 -6.13
CA PHE A 63 -5.20 6.80 -4.81
C PHE A 63 -5.08 8.31 -4.62
N VAL A 64 -5.00 8.71 -3.35
CA VAL A 64 -4.71 10.08 -2.98
C VAL A 64 -3.52 10.07 -2.04
N ARG A 65 -2.72 11.12 -2.11
CA ARG A 65 -1.60 11.30 -1.20
C ARG A 65 -2.10 11.91 0.09
N LEU A 66 -1.61 11.36 1.20
CA LEU A 66 -2.04 11.80 2.52
C LEU A 66 -0.91 12.43 3.33
N ASP A 67 0.28 12.59 2.75
CA ASP A 67 1.41 13.08 3.49
C ASP A 67 1.37 14.56 3.71
N GLY A 68 0.60 15.12 3.08
CA GLY A 68 0.48 16.46 3.18
C GLY A 68 1.08 17.22 4.22
N ASP A 69 1.45 17.40 4.28
CA ASP A 69 1.66 18.03 4.93
C ASP A 69 1.85 18.74 5.23
N ALA A 70 1.86 18.81 5.10
CA ALA A 70 1.96 19.49 5.40
C ALA A 70 1.98 20.17 5.71
#